data_92ac3ddbb59bc338d7a3129f26e4b9be
#
_entry.id   92ac3ddbb59bc338d7a3129f26e4b9be
#
_cell.length_a   1.000
_cell.length_b   1.000
_cell.length_c   1.000
_cell.angle_alpha   90.00
_cell.angle_beta   90.00
_cell.angle_gamma   90.00
#
_symmetry.space_group_name_H-M   'P 1'
#
loop_
_entity.id
_entity.type
_entity.pdbx_description
1 polymer ?
#
loop_
_entity_poly.entity_id
_entity_poly.type
_entity_poly.pdbx_seq_one_letter_code
_entity_poly.pdbx_strand_id
1 'polypeptide(L)'
;LGFNPNFKAFDRLYKDGLVSIVNSVGYPNPNRSHFRAMDIWHTAMDSNKYSKTGWLGRYMDEYCSNSHSMLEIDDQLSLSLHGHLRNGLAIENSDRLYRSLKDKYFRDVIKNASSVDLNEENHGYLYKTLIQTNQSAKYLAETHTVKDNNFLFPKTKLGKKLGKVSQY
;
A
#
# COMPACT_ATOMS: atom_id res chain seq x y z
N LEU A 1 15.97 -3.69 -29.88
CA LEU A 1 15.65 -3.36 -28.49
C LEU A 1 16.71 -3.99 -27.60
N GLY A 2 17.15 -3.28 -26.56
CA GLY A 2 18.15 -3.76 -25.61
C GLY A 2 17.95 -3.12 -24.25
N PHE A 3 18.55 -3.72 -23.23
CA PHE A 3 18.54 -3.16 -21.89
C PHE A 3 19.56 -2.02 -21.78
N ASN A 4 19.25 -1.06 -20.90
CA ASN A 4 20.23 -0.07 -20.48
C ASN A 4 21.47 -0.80 -19.91
N PRO A 5 22.72 -0.38 -20.22
CA PRO A 5 23.92 -1.04 -19.74
C PRO A 5 24.04 -1.23 -18.22
N ASN A 6 23.30 -0.42 -17.45
CA ASN A 6 23.25 -0.54 -15.98
C ASN A 6 22.26 -1.63 -15.49
N PHE A 7 21.40 -2.18 -16.36
CA PHE A 7 20.44 -3.24 -16.03
C PHE A 7 21.02 -4.65 -16.20
N LYS A 8 22.26 -4.87 -15.82
CA LYS A 8 22.97 -6.16 -15.98
C LYS A 8 22.23 -7.35 -15.34
N ALA A 9 21.61 -7.13 -14.20
CA ALA A 9 20.84 -8.18 -13.52
C ALA A 9 19.60 -8.58 -14.33
N PHE A 10 18.86 -7.59 -14.86
CA PHE A 10 17.70 -7.85 -15.72
C PHE A 10 18.09 -8.52 -17.03
N ASP A 11 19.19 -8.10 -17.67
CA ASP A 11 19.70 -8.74 -18.89
C ASP A 11 20.01 -10.22 -18.66
N ARG A 12 20.64 -10.55 -17.52
CA ARG A 12 20.91 -11.94 -17.14
C ARG A 12 19.62 -12.72 -16.94
N LEU A 13 18.68 -12.20 -16.09
CA LEU A 13 17.40 -12.86 -15.82
C LEU A 13 16.57 -13.06 -17.10
N TYR A 14 16.62 -12.11 -18.04
CA TYR A 14 15.96 -12.24 -19.33
C TYR A 14 16.56 -13.36 -20.18
N LYS A 15 17.91 -13.46 -20.24
CA LYS A 15 18.60 -14.53 -20.93
C LYS A 15 18.34 -15.91 -20.32
N ASP A 16 18.13 -15.95 -19.01
CA ASP A 16 17.76 -17.17 -18.25
C ASP A 16 16.27 -17.51 -18.38
N GLY A 17 15.48 -16.73 -19.15
CA GLY A 17 14.02 -16.95 -19.33
C GLY A 17 13.17 -16.62 -18.13
N LEU A 18 13.69 -15.91 -17.13
CA LEU A 18 13.00 -15.58 -15.88
C LEU A 18 12.31 -14.20 -15.90
N VAL A 19 12.46 -13.45 -17.00
CA VAL A 19 11.84 -12.13 -17.17
C VAL A 19 11.14 -12.08 -18.52
N SER A 20 9.89 -11.65 -18.52
CA SER A 20 9.11 -11.33 -19.72
C SER A 20 8.93 -9.83 -19.86
N ILE A 21 9.08 -9.31 -21.06
CA ILE A 21 8.87 -7.89 -21.37
C ILE A 21 7.62 -7.75 -22.20
N VAL A 22 6.64 -7.02 -21.68
CA VAL A 22 5.40 -6.71 -22.38
C VAL A 22 5.46 -5.25 -22.84
N ASN A 23 5.50 -5.05 -24.15
CA ASN A 23 5.55 -3.72 -24.75
C ASN A 23 4.14 -3.22 -25.08
N SER A 24 4.02 -1.92 -25.34
CA SER A 24 2.77 -1.28 -25.79
C SER A 24 1.59 -1.46 -24.81
N VAL A 25 1.89 -1.54 -23.51
CA VAL A 25 0.85 -1.57 -22.48
C VAL A 25 0.32 -0.16 -22.24
N GLY A 26 -0.99 0.00 -22.28
CA GLY A 26 -1.66 1.28 -22.11
C GLY A 26 -3.15 1.11 -21.87
N TYR A 27 -3.89 2.20 -21.94
CA TYR A 27 -5.35 2.23 -21.82
C TYR A 27 -5.97 3.08 -22.97
N PRO A 28 -7.23 2.85 -23.34
CA PRO A 28 -7.90 3.62 -24.37
C PRO A 28 -8.01 5.10 -24.02
N ASN A 29 -7.86 5.98 -25.02
CA ASN A 29 -7.94 7.44 -24.86
C ASN A 29 -7.00 8.00 -23.78
N PRO A 30 -5.67 7.82 -23.91
CA PRO A 30 -4.72 8.15 -22.86
C PRO A 30 -4.72 9.65 -22.53
N ASN A 31 -4.67 9.97 -21.25
CA ASN A 31 -4.55 11.34 -20.77
C ASN A 31 -3.07 11.73 -20.64
N ARG A 32 -2.70 12.92 -21.13
CA ARG A 32 -1.31 13.42 -21.08
C ARG A 32 -0.95 14.07 -19.74
N SER A 33 -1.93 14.36 -18.87
CA SER A 33 -1.65 14.81 -17.50
C SER A 33 -1.09 13.64 -16.69
N HIS A 34 0.09 13.81 -16.11
CA HIS A 34 0.71 12.78 -15.25
C HIS A 34 -0.19 12.41 -14.08
N PHE A 35 -0.78 13.41 -13.42
CA PHE A 35 -1.68 13.18 -12.29
C PHE A 35 -2.91 12.39 -12.71
N ARG A 36 -3.55 12.81 -13.80
CA ARG A 36 -4.74 12.11 -14.29
C ARG A 36 -4.41 10.69 -14.79
N ALA A 37 -3.27 10.50 -15.46
CA ALA A 37 -2.83 9.18 -15.88
C ALA A 37 -2.59 8.25 -14.68
N MET A 38 -1.98 8.75 -13.60
CA MET A 38 -1.82 8.00 -12.35
C MET A 38 -3.17 7.60 -11.74
N ASP A 39 -4.16 8.53 -11.69
CA ASP A 39 -5.49 8.19 -11.19
C ASP A 39 -6.15 7.08 -12.02
N ILE A 40 -6.02 7.13 -13.34
CA ILE A 40 -6.57 6.10 -14.23
C ILE A 40 -5.93 4.74 -13.95
N TRP A 41 -4.61 4.68 -13.80
CA TRP A 41 -3.90 3.45 -13.43
C TRP A 41 -4.27 2.93 -12.03
N HIS A 42 -4.41 3.84 -11.06
CA HIS A 42 -4.78 3.47 -9.70
C HIS A 42 -6.24 3.02 -9.59
N THR A 43 -7.13 3.61 -10.39
CA THR A 43 -8.55 3.25 -10.33
C THR A 43 -8.95 2.15 -11.30
N ALA A 44 -8.15 1.89 -12.34
CA ALA A 44 -8.50 1.03 -13.47
C ALA A 44 -9.87 1.36 -14.09
N MET A 45 -10.22 2.66 -14.09
CA MET A 45 -11.45 3.17 -14.73
C MET A 45 -11.14 3.71 -16.11
N ASP A 46 -12.18 3.84 -16.94
CA ASP A 46 -12.06 4.53 -18.21
C ASP A 46 -11.54 5.96 -18.02
N SER A 47 -10.80 6.47 -18.99
CA SER A 47 -10.15 7.78 -18.91
C SER A 47 -11.11 8.97 -18.69
N ASN A 48 -12.39 8.83 -19.03
CA ASN A 48 -13.44 9.81 -18.83
C ASN A 48 -14.21 9.65 -17.52
N LYS A 49 -13.89 8.65 -16.69
CA LYS A 49 -14.54 8.38 -15.39
C LYS A 49 -13.63 8.73 -14.24
N TYR A 50 -14.22 9.18 -13.15
CA TYR A 50 -13.53 9.43 -11.89
C TYR A 50 -14.03 8.48 -10.82
N SER A 51 -13.13 8.01 -9.97
CA SER A 51 -13.47 7.17 -8.82
C SER A 51 -12.67 7.61 -7.60
N LYS A 52 -13.28 7.48 -6.44
CA LYS A 52 -12.64 7.65 -5.13
C LYS A 52 -12.01 6.35 -4.62
N THR A 53 -12.22 5.23 -5.34
CA THR A 53 -11.70 3.91 -4.98
C THR A 53 -10.75 3.40 -6.06
N GLY A 54 -9.72 2.71 -5.62
CA GLY A 54 -8.74 2.05 -6.46
C GLY A 54 -9.11 0.60 -6.77
N TRP A 55 -8.48 0.04 -7.78
CA TRP A 55 -8.79 -1.33 -8.20
C TRP A 55 -8.35 -2.39 -7.18
N LEU A 56 -7.23 -2.18 -6.50
CA LEU A 56 -6.77 -3.05 -5.41
C LEU A 56 -7.66 -2.92 -4.18
N GLY A 57 -8.11 -1.69 -3.85
CA GLY A 57 -9.06 -1.47 -2.75
C GLY A 57 -10.39 -2.18 -2.98
N ARG A 58 -10.94 -2.13 -4.20
CA ARG A 58 -12.16 -2.89 -4.55
C ARG A 58 -11.93 -4.39 -4.50
N TYR A 59 -10.77 -4.87 -4.97
CA TYR A 59 -10.40 -6.28 -4.81
C TYR A 59 -10.34 -6.68 -3.34
N MET A 60 -9.76 -5.84 -2.49
CA MET A 60 -9.69 -6.09 -1.04
C MET A 60 -11.07 -6.12 -0.38
N ASP A 61 -12.00 -5.25 -0.80
CA ASP A 61 -13.37 -5.24 -0.30
C ASP A 61 -14.08 -6.56 -0.57
N GLU A 62 -13.83 -7.18 -1.72
CA GLU A 62 -14.47 -8.43 -2.15
C GLU A 62 -13.81 -9.68 -1.57
N TYR A 63 -12.48 -9.72 -1.54
CA TYR A 63 -11.74 -10.97 -1.29
C TYR A 63 -10.94 -10.98 0.01
N CYS A 64 -10.78 -9.85 0.70
CA CYS A 64 -9.97 -9.78 1.91
C CYS A 64 -10.83 -9.41 3.13
N SER A 65 -10.56 -10.06 4.25
CA SER A 65 -11.26 -9.78 5.52
C SER A 65 -10.62 -8.65 6.33
N ASN A 66 -9.34 -8.33 6.09
CA ASN A 66 -8.53 -7.43 6.90
C ASN A 66 -7.83 -6.35 6.07
N SER A 67 -7.66 -5.14 6.63
CA SER A 67 -6.93 -4.04 5.98
C SER A 67 -5.43 -4.31 5.85
N HIS A 68 -4.84 -5.12 6.72
CA HIS A 68 -3.42 -5.50 6.64
C HIS A 68 -3.12 -6.54 5.54
N SER A 69 -4.14 -7.00 4.80
CA SER A 69 -3.94 -7.87 3.63
C SER A 69 -3.22 -7.15 2.48
N MET A 70 -3.21 -5.81 2.48
CA MET A 70 -2.49 -5.01 1.48
C MET A 70 -1.69 -3.90 2.16
N LEU A 71 -0.38 -3.96 1.98
CA LEU A 71 0.57 -3.01 2.55
C LEU A 71 1.25 -2.20 1.46
N GLU A 72 1.39 -0.91 1.69
CA GLU A 72 2.18 0.01 0.88
C GLU A 72 3.34 0.54 1.72
N ILE A 73 4.56 0.39 1.25
CA ILE A 73 5.74 0.89 1.94
C ILE A 73 6.01 2.33 1.49
N ASP A 74 5.17 3.22 1.99
CA ASP A 74 5.27 4.67 1.77
C ASP A 74 4.67 5.46 2.96
N ASP A 75 4.81 6.80 2.92
CA ASP A 75 4.24 7.72 3.91
C ASP A 75 2.75 8.01 3.69
N GLN A 76 2.26 7.78 2.47
CA GLN A 76 0.87 8.01 2.08
C GLN A 76 0.30 6.78 1.38
N LEU A 77 -0.98 6.52 1.62
CA LEU A 77 -1.71 5.47 0.93
C LEU A 77 -2.09 5.94 -0.48
N SER A 78 -1.70 5.19 -1.50
CA SER A 78 -2.08 5.49 -2.87
C SER A 78 -3.56 5.21 -3.13
N LEU A 79 -4.15 5.94 -4.08
CA LEU A 79 -5.55 5.74 -4.48
C LEU A 79 -5.84 4.29 -4.88
N SER A 80 -4.85 3.56 -5.38
CA SER A 80 -5.01 2.14 -5.76
C SER A 80 -5.53 1.24 -4.63
N LEU A 81 -5.17 1.57 -3.38
CA LEU A 81 -5.50 0.79 -2.18
C LEU A 81 -6.71 1.33 -1.40
N HIS A 82 -7.40 2.34 -1.93
CA HIS A 82 -8.65 2.83 -1.34
C HIS A 82 -9.84 1.98 -1.79
N GLY A 83 -10.52 1.32 -0.87
CA GLY A 83 -11.77 0.60 -1.10
C GLY A 83 -13.00 1.39 -0.66
N HIS A 84 -14.19 0.81 -0.83
CA HIS A 84 -15.44 1.33 -0.28
C HIS A 84 -15.60 0.99 1.20
N LEU A 85 -15.24 -0.24 1.56
CA LEU A 85 -15.39 -0.79 2.90
C LEU A 85 -14.08 -0.75 3.68
N ARG A 86 -12.97 -1.00 3.00
CA ARG A 86 -11.63 -1.11 3.59
C ARG A 86 -10.60 -0.37 2.76
N ASN A 87 -9.61 0.15 3.45
CA ASN A 87 -8.41 0.70 2.83
C ASN A 87 -7.21 -0.19 3.17
N GLY A 88 -6.24 -0.28 2.26
CA GLY A 88 -4.94 -0.82 2.58
C GLY A 88 -4.23 0.02 3.65
N LEU A 89 -3.05 -0.37 4.03
CA LEU A 89 -2.25 0.31 5.05
C LEU A 89 -0.94 0.81 4.45
N ALA A 90 -0.67 2.12 4.54
CA ALA A 90 0.63 2.68 4.22
C ALA A 90 1.52 2.69 5.46
N ILE A 91 2.75 2.18 5.32
CA ILE A 91 3.71 2.09 6.42
C ILE A 91 5.08 2.58 5.96
N GLU A 92 5.47 3.74 6.43
CA GLU A 92 6.83 4.21 6.27
C GLU A 92 7.77 3.61 7.32
N ASN A 93 7.30 3.53 8.57
CA ASN A 93 8.09 3.07 9.72
C ASN A 93 7.20 2.32 10.73
N SER A 94 7.32 1.00 10.75
CA SER A 94 6.59 0.12 11.66
C SER A 94 6.84 0.42 13.14
N ASP A 95 8.08 0.75 13.52
CA ASP A 95 8.44 1.04 14.92
C ASP A 95 7.77 2.33 15.40
N ARG A 96 7.63 3.32 14.52
CA ARG A 96 6.92 4.57 14.82
C ARG A 96 5.44 4.29 15.04
N LEU A 97 4.83 3.52 14.15
CA LEU A 97 3.42 3.12 14.25
C LEU A 97 3.18 2.35 15.54
N TYR A 98 4.02 1.34 15.85
CA TYR A 98 3.92 0.54 17.07
C TYR A 98 4.07 1.38 18.35
N ARG A 99 5.00 2.35 18.36
CA ARG A 99 5.15 3.26 19.52
C ARG A 99 3.92 4.14 19.72
N SER A 100 3.29 4.60 18.64
CA SER A 100 2.05 5.38 18.71
C SER A 100 0.91 4.60 19.37
N LEU A 101 0.84 3.28 19.15
CA LEU A 101 -0.17 2.42 19.79
C LEU A 101 0.00 2.32 21.32
N LYS A 102 1.21 2.55 21.84
CA LYS A 102 1.49 2.54 23.28
C LYS A 102 1.18 3.89 23.95
N ASP A 103 0.99 4.93 23.16
CA ASP A 103 0.63 6.25 23.66
C ASP A 103 -0.74 6.24 24.34
N LYS A 104 -0.83 6.84 25.54
CA LYS A 104 -2.07 6.86 26.33
C LYS A 104 -3.18 7.60 25.58
N TYR A 105 -2.87 8.76 25.02
CA TYR A 105 -3.88 9.58 24.32
C TYR A 105 -4.43 8.84 23.10
N PHE A 106 -3.57 8.20 22.34
CA PHE A 106 -3.99 7.41 21.18
C PHE A 106 -4.92 6.27 21.57
N ARG A 107 -4.60 5.54 22.65
CA ARG A 107 -5.45 4.47 23.18
C ARG A 107 -6.79 4.98 23.69
N ASP A 108 -6.81 6.11 24.37
CA ASP A 108 -8.04 6.72 24.88
C ASP A 108 -8.94 7.18 23.71
N VAL A 109 -8.37 7.75 22.64
CA VAL A 109 -9.10 8.11 21.41
C VAL A 109 -9.73 6.89 20.77
N ILE A 110 -8.96 5.78 20.59
CA ILE A 110 -9.49 4.53 20.02
C ILE A 110 -10.59 3.94 20.88
N LYS A 111 -10.44 3.92 22.20
CA LYS A 111 -11.45 3.41 23.13
C LYS A 111 -12.76 4.20 23.03
N ASN A 112 -12.66 5.52 22.94
CA ASN A 112 -13.82 6.39 22.78
C ASN A 112 -14.42 6.29 21.37
N ALA A 113 -13.60 6.04 20.35
CA ALA A 113 -14.08 5.81 18.99
C ALA A 113 -15.00 4.59 18.86
N SER A 114 -14.83 3.59 19.71
CA SER A 114 -15.68 2.39 19.72
C SER A 114 -17.12 2.67 20.15
N SER A 115 -17.40 3.84 20.72
CA SER A 115 -18.75 4.28 21.14
C SER A 115 -19.43 5.24 20.14
N VAL A 116 -18.76 5.60 19.05
CA VAL A 116 -19.27 6.52 18.02
C VAL A 116 -20.04 5.76 16.95
N ASP A 117 -21.15 6.34 16.46
CA ASP A 117 -21.84 5.79 15.30
C ASP A 117 -20.94 5.90 14.05
N LEU A 118 -20.49 4.77 13.57
CA LEU A 118 -19.59 4.66 12.42
C LEU A 118 -20.30 4.91 11.08
N ASN A 119 -21.60 5.15 11.08
CA ASN A 119 -22.42 5.43 9.89
C ASN A 119 -22.50 6.93 9.57
N GLU A 120 -22.04 7.83 10.46
CA GLU A 120 -21.90 9.24 10.13
C GLU A 120 -20.83 9.47 9.07
N GLU A 121 -21.19 10.13 7.96
CA GLU A 121 -20.39 10.21 6.74
C GLU A 121 -18.95 10.75 6.92
N ASN A 122 -18.73 11.71 7.81
CA ASN A 122 -17.41 12.31 7.99
C ASN A 122 -16.66 11.81 9.22
N HIS A 123 -17.30 11.78 10.37
CA HIS A 123 -16.66 11.34 11.61
C HIS A 123 -16.51 9.82 11.65
N GLY A 124 -17.53 9.09 11.20
CA GLY A 124 -17.48 7.63 11.14
C GLY A 124 -16.35 7.09 10.29
N TYR A 125 -16.04 7.74 9.15
CA TYR A 125 -14.92 7.35 8.30
C TYR A 125 -13.57 7.49 9.03
N LEU A 126 -13.32 8.61 9.72
CA LEU A 126 -12.08 8.84 10.47
C LEU A 126 -11.91 7.82 11.59
N TYR A 127 -12.95 7.56 12.36
CA TYR A 127 -12.89 6.57 13.44
C TYR A 127 -12.70 5.15 12.92
N LYS A 128 -13.39 4.78 11.85
CA LYS A 128 -13.23 3.50 11.19
C LYS A 128 -11.79 3.30 10.70
N THR A 129 -11.22 4.31 10.05
CA THR A 129 -9.83 4.28 9.60
C THR A 129 -8.86 4.16 10.77
N LEU A 130 -9.10 4.87 11.86
CA LEU A 130 -8.28 4.80 13.07
C LEU A 130 -8.31 3.40 13.71
N ILE A 131 -9.49 2.80 13.84
CA ILE A 131 -9.66 1.44 14.38
C ILE A 131 -8.96 0.43 13.48
N GLN A 132 -9.16 0.50 12.18
CA GLN A 132 -8.50 -0.38 11.21
C GLN A 132 -6.98 -0.25 11.23
N THR A 133 -6.48 0.99 11.32
CA THR A 133 -5.04 1.26 11.46
C THR A 133 -4.48 0.65 12.74
N ASN A 134 -5.20 0.79 13.86
CA ASN A 134 -4.79 0.20 15.13
C ASN A 134 -4.72 -1.34 15.07
N GLN A 135 -5.75 -1.98 14.52
CA GLN A 135 -5.79 -3.44 14.36
C GLN A 135 -4.66 -3.94 13.48
N SER A 136 -4.43 -3.26 12.34
CA SER A 136 -3.36 -3.60 11.40
C SER A 136 -1.97 -3.40 12.02
N ALA A 137 -1.78 -2.31 12.76
CA ALA A 137 -0.52 -2.03 13.43
C ALA A 137 -0.20 -3.05 14.54
N LYS A 138 -1.23 -3.49 15.28
CA LYS A 138 -1.08 -4.56 16.27
C LYS A 138 -0.68 -5.87 15.59
N TYR A 139 -1.37 -6.27 14.53
CA TYR A 139 -1.02 -7.46 13.75
C TYR A 139 0.43 -7.41 13.24
N LEU A 140 0.84 -6.29 12.66
CA LEU A 140 2.21 -6.12 12.15
C LEU A 140 3.25 -6.18 13.27
N ALA A 141 2.96 -5.61 14.45
CA ALA A 141 3.85 -5.69 15.59
C ALA A 141 4.00 -7.11 16.14
N GLU A 142 2.93 -7.90 16.10
CA GLU A 142 2.92 -9.29 16.55
C GLU A 142 3.60 -10.23 15.53
N THR A 143 3.50 -9.91 14.23
CA THR A 143 4.11 -10.69 13.15
C THR A 143 5.56 -10.27 12.85
N HIS A 144 5.98 -9.10 13.31
CA HIS A 144 7.33 -8.57 13.11
C HIS A 144 8.38 -9.31 13.99
N THR A 145 8.31 -10.62 14.07
CA THR A 145 9.36 -11.47 14.66
C THR A 145 10.42 -11.79 13.60
N VAL A 146 10.90 -10.80 12.89
CA VAL A 146 11.84 -11.05 11.83
C VAL A 146 13.23 -11.25 12.37
N LYS A 147 13.70 -12.46 12.19
CA LYS A 147 15.12 -12.78 12.14
C LYS A 147 15.75 -11.85 11.10
N ASP A 148 16.88 -11.24 11.45
CA ASP A 148 17.70 -10.48 10.49
C ASP A 148 17.79 -11.24 9.17
N ASN A 149 17.07 -10.75 8.18
CA ASN A 149 17.24 -11.24 6.83
C ASN A 149 18.64 -10.79 6.39
N ASN A 150 19.57 -11.72 6.28
CA ASN A 150 20.95 -11.51 5.82
C ASN A 150 21.01 -11.01 4.35
N PHE A 151 19.90 -10.56 3.78
CA PHE A 151 19.87 -9.92 2.47
C PHE A 151 20.45 -8.51 2.55
N LEU A 152 21.62 -8.33 1.98
CA LEU A 152 22.26 -7.01 1.83
C LEU A 152 21.57 -6.25 0.69
N PHE A 153 20.58 -5.45 1.03
CA PHE A 153 19.99 -4.51 0.08
C PHE A 153 20.91 -3.30 -0.13
N PRO A 154 21.00 -2.77 -1.36
CA PRO A 154 21.77 -1.56 -1.63
C PRO A 154 21.32 -0.39 -0.74
N LYS A 155 22.26 0.49 -0.33
CA LYS A 155 21.94 1.68 0.50
C LYS A 155 21.24 2.80 -0.29
N THR A 156 20.43 2.45 -1.27
CA THR A 156 19.58 3.37 -2.05
C THR A 156 18.21 3.50 -1.39
N LYS A 157 17.40 4.50 -1.80
CA LYS A 157 16.01 4.67 -1.33
C LYS A 157 15.18 3.41 -1.61
N LEU A 158 15.30 2.85 -2.82
CA LEU A 158 14.62 1.60 -3.20
C LEU A 158 15.11 0.41 -2.36
N GLY A 159 16.43 0.25 -2.19
CA GLY A 159 16.98 -0.85 -1.40
C GLY A 159 16.50 -0.82 0.05
N LYS A 160 16.38 0.37 0.66
CA LYS A 160 15.80 0.52 2.00
C LYS A 160 14.32 0.10 2.05
N LYS A 161 13.53 0.47 1.02
CA LYS A 161 12.10 0.05 0.93
C LYS A 161 11.99 -1.47 0.73
N LEU A 162 12.81 -2.08 -0.14
CA LEU A 162 12.86 -3.53 -0.33
C LEU A 162 13.27 -4.27 0.95
N GLY A 163 14.23 -3.72 1.71
CA GLY A 163 14.60 -4.24 3.02
C GLY A 163 13.41 -4.24 4.01
N LYS A 164 12.57 -3.22 3.96
CA LYS A 164 11.33 -3.19 4.77
C LYS A 164 10.32 -4.24 4.29
N VAL A 165 10.10 -4.36 2.98
CA VAL A 165 9.20 -5.39 2.42
C VAL A 165 9.61 -6.79 2.86
N SER A 166 10.91 -7.07 2.95
CA SER A 166 11.41 -8.38 3.38
C SER A 166 11.18 -8.68 4.87
N GLN A 167 10.69 -7.71 5.65
CA GLN A 167 10.38 -7.84 7.08
C GLN A 167 8.90 -8.20 7.32
N TYR A 168 8.07 -8.16 6.32
CA TYR A 168 6.66 -8.52 6.33
C TYR A 168 6.37 -9.73 5.44
#